data_eb6412b008f32a6a0fb8728d7e0a01fc
#
_entry.id   eb6412b008f32a6a0fb8728d7e0a01fc
#
_cell.length_a   1.000
_cell.length_b   1.000
_cell.length_c   1.000
_cell.angle_alpha   90.00
_cell.angle_beta   90.00
_cell.angle_gamma   90.00
#
_symmetry.space_group_name_H-M   'P 1'
#
loop_
_entity.id
_entity.type
_entity.pdbx_description
1 polymer ?
#
loop_
_entity_poly.entity_id
_entity_poly.type
_entity_poly.pdbx_seq_one_letter_code
_entity_poly.pdbx_strand_id
1 'polypeptide(L)'
;MNKKSIGILAYYWPPAGGSGVQRWLRFSNQLCNLGWDVHVFTFSNPKYPIVDKHNLEIVNPKIKINKIKGFEFPQFLTKISSQESVYYHVLSNKNSSLTAPFLRYNRMSQGRYFYHM
;
A
#
# COMPACT_ATOMS: atom_id res chain seq x y z
N MET A 1 14.19 29.39 11.94
CA MET A 1 14.33 28.46 10.80
C MET A 1 13.03 27.73 10.58
N ASN A 2 12.52 27.78 9.38
CA ASN A 2 11.30 27.05 9.04
C ASN A 2 11.61 25.56 8.93
N LYS A 3 11.13 24.78 9.90
CA LYS A 3 11.25 23.33 9.88
C LYS A 3 10.36 22.78 8.78
N LYS A 4 10.93 22.02 7.86
CA LYS A 4 10.16 21.39 6.79
C LYS A 4 9.32 20.27 7.37
N SER A 5 8.05 20.18 6.97
CA SER A 5 7.13 19.12 7.38
C SER A 5 6.59 18.39 6.18
N ILE A 6 6.27 17.10 6.37
CA ILE A 6 5.68 16.24 5.35
C ILE A 6 4.62 15.35 5.95
N GLY A 7 3.51 15.17 5.22
CA GLY A 7 2.48 14.19 5.52
C GLY A 7 2.58 13.00 4.57
N ILE A 8 2.59 11.80 5.09
CA ILE A 8 2.65 10.55 4.34
C ILE A 8 1.39 9.75 4.64
N LEU A 9 0.58 9.47 3.63
CA LEU A 9 -0.57 8.59 3.75
C LEU A 9 -0.16 7.18 3.32
N ALA A 10 -0.14 6.24 4.27
CA ALA A 10 0.27 4.87 4.02
C ALA A 10 -0.70 3.87 4.67
N TYR A 11 -1.30 3.00 3.86
CA TYR A 11 -2.09 1.89 4.36
C TYR A 11 -1.19 0.83 5.04
N TYR A 12 -0.12 0.45 4.35
CA TYR A 12 0.87 -0.49 4.89
C TYR A 12 1.91 0.25 5.71
N TRP A 13 1.76 0.18 7.01
CA TRP A 13 2.68 0.75 8.00
C TRP A 13 3.00 -0.32 9.07
N PRO A 14 4.17 -0.31 9.72
CA PRO A 14 4.44 -1.26 10.79
C PRO A 14 3.27 -1.37 11.81
N PRO A 15 2.88 -2.58 12.22
CA PRO A 15 3.58 -3.87 12.11
C PRO A 15 3.37 -4.66 10.82
N ALA A 16 2.89 -4.06 9.75
CA ALA A 16 2.81 -4.75 8.46
C ALA A 16 4.18 -5.22 7.98
N GLY A 17 4.22 -6.36 7.30
CA GLY A 17 5.39 -6.91 6.63
C GLY A 17 5.36 -6.68 5.13
N GLY A 18 6.45 -7.08 4.48
CA GLY A 18 6.61 -7.02 3.04
C GLY A 18 7.31 -5.77 2.50
N SER A 19 7.55 -5.76 1.20
CA SER A 19 8.35 -4.74 0.53
C SER A 19 7.72 -3.35 0.52
N GLY A 20 6.40 -3.28 0.47
CA GLY A 20 5.66 -2.01 0.48
C GLY A 20 5.90 -1.19 1.74
N VAL A 21 5.96 -1.86 2.89
CA VAL A 21 6.23 -1.22 4.18
C VAL A 21 7.66 -0.71 4.26
N GLN A 22 8.62 -1.49 3.81
CA GLN A 22 10.05 -1.16 3.89
C GLN A 22 10.39 0.14 3.17
N ARG A 23 9.77 0.40 2.04
CA ARG A 23 9.98 1.64 1.28
C ARG A 23 9.59 2.87 2.10
N TRP A 24 8.37 2.90 2.62
CA TRP A 24 7.85 4.05 3.36
C TRP A 24 8.51 4.22 4.72
N LEU A 25 8.81 3.12 5.39
CA LEU A 25 9.50 3.11 6.67
C LEU A 25 10.91 3.71 6.55
N ARG A 26 11.70 3.26 5.60
CA ARG A 26 13.06 3.77 5.36
C ARG A 26 13.04 5.22 4.91
N PHE A 27 12.13 5.58 4.02
CA PHE A 27 11.97 6.96 3.55
C PHE A 27 11.62 7.91 4.70
N SER A 28 10.66 7.53 5.53
CA SER A 28 10.25 8.33 6.69
C SER A 28 11.38 8.50 7.70
N ASN A 29 12.08 7.42 8.00
CA ASN A 29 13.24 7.47 8.91
C ASN A 29 14.33 8.39 8.37
N GLN A 30 14.62 8.32 7.08
CA GLN A 30 15.64 9.18 6.46
C GLN A 30 15.24 10.65 6.50
N LEU A 31 13.98 10.98 6.25
CA LEU A 31 13.50 12.35 6.38
C LEU A 31 13.60 12.88 7.81
N CYS A 32 13.31 12.04 8.80
CA CYS A 32 13.53 12.40 10.21
C CYS A 32 15.00 12.69 10.52
N ASN A 33 15.90 11.87 9.99
CA ASN A 33 17.34 12.06 10.16
C ASN A 33 17.83 13.36 9.49
N LEU A 34 17.18 13.80 8.43
CA LEU A 34 17.44 15.07 7.76
C LEU A 34 16.79 16.28 8.46
N GLY A 35 16.13 16.07 9.60
CA GLY A 35 15.53 17.13 10.40
C GLY A 35 14.13 17.54 9.98
N TRP A 36 13.44 16.75 9.13
CA TRP A 36 12.07 17.02 8.74
C TRP A 36 11.08 16.59 9.84
N ASP A 37 9.97 17.30 9.94
CA ASP A 37 8.84 16.89 10.77
C ASP A 37 7.93 15.95 9.97
N VAL A 38 7.96 14.67 10.30
CA VAL A 38 7.28 13.62 9.52
C VAL A 38 6.00 13.20 10.22
N HIS A 39 4.88 13.36 9.53
CA HIS A 39 3.56 12.90 9.96
C HIS A 39 3.10 11.74 9.09
N VAL A 40 2.87 10.59 9.68
CA VAL A 40 2.33 9.42 8.98
C VAL A 40 0.87 9.25 9.34
N PHE A 41 0.03 9.14 8.32
CA PHE A 41 -1.40 8.87 8.44
C PHE A 41 -1.65 7.42 8.01
N THR A 42 -2.11 6.59 8.92
CA THR A 42 -2.40 5.18 8.69
C THR A 42 -3.73 4.78 9.35
N PHE A 43 -4.23 3.59 9.02
CA PHE A 43 -5.48 3.12 9.61
C PHE A 43 -5.29 2.57 11.02
N SER A 44 -6.31 2.74 11.87
CA SER A 44 -6.27 2.29 13.27
C SER A 44 -6.36 0.78 13.42
N ASN A 45 -7.14 0.11 12.57
CA ASN A 45 -7.38 -1.33 12.61
C ASN A 45 -7.15 -1.98 11.24
N PRO A 46 -5.94 -1.89 10.68
CA PRO A 46 -5.67 -2.48 9.38
C PRO A 46 -5.57 -4.01 9.49
N LYS A 47 -6.01 -4.70 8.44
CA LYS A 47 -5.81 -6.14 8.30
C LYS A 47 -4.68 -6.39 7.32
N TYR A 48 -3.52 -6.65 7.87
CA TYR A 48 -2.36 -6.95 7.05
C TYR A 48 -2.26 -8.45 6.77
N PRO A 49 -2.04 -8.84 5.50
CA PRO A 49 -1.82 -10.24 5.15
C PRO A 49 -0.51 -10.79 5.74
N ILE A 50 0.48 -9.93 5.91
CA ILE A 50 1.78 -10.26 6.49
C ILE A 50 2.04 -9.28 7.63
N VAL A 51 2.38 -9.82 8.80
CA VAL A 51 2.71 -9.04 10.00
C VAL A 51 4.15 -9.32 10.38
N ASP A 52 4.93 -8.25 10.55
CA ASP A 52 6.32 -8.31 11.02
C ASP A 52 6.50 -7.27 12.13
N LYS A 53 6.54 -7.76 13.36
CA LYS A 53 6.68 -6.92 14.54
C LYS A 53 8.05 -6.25 14.64
N HIS A 54 9.07 -6.82 14.01
CA HIS A 54 10.42 -6.23 13.98
C HIS A 54 10.42 -4.84 13.31
N ASN A 55 9.53 -4.63 12.35
CA ASN A 55 9.39 -3.33 11.70
C ASN A 55 9.00 -2.20 12.68
N LEU A 56 8.32 -2.51 13.78
CA LEU A 56 8.00 -1.51 14.82
C LEU A 56 9.25 -0.98 15.53
N GLU A 57 10.25 -1.82 15.70
CA GLU A 57 11.51 -1.44 16.37
C GLU A 57 12.34 -0.48 15.52
N ILE A 58 12.16 -0.55 14.20
CA ILE A 58 12.91 0.27 13.24
C ILE A 58 12.32 1.67 13.08
N VAL A 59 11.05 1.88 13.48
CA VAL A 59 10.39 3.18 13.36
C VAL A 59 11.12 4.24 14.19
N ASN A 60 11.50 5.34 13.56
CA ASN A 60 12.10 6.46 14.28
C ASN A 60 11.08 7.07 15.26
N PRO A 61 11.41 7.23 16.55
CA PRO A 61 10.50 7.75 17.56
C PRO A 61 10.04 9.19 17.31
N LYS A 62 10.72 9.92 16.46
CA LYS A 62 10.35 11.30 16.07
C LYS A 62 9.20 11.35 15.06
N ILE A 63 8.86 10.22 14.42
CA ILE A 63 7.75 10.16 13.48
C ILE A 63 6.43 10.27 14.24
N LYS A 64 5.59 11.19 13.83
CA LYS A 64 4.24 11.36 14.39
C LYS A 64 3.26 10.48 13.63
N ILE A 65 2.72 9.47 14.29
CA ILE A 65 1.79 8.50 13.70
C ILE A 65 0.36 8.92 14.04
N ASN A 66 -0.43 9.24 13.03
CA ASN A 66 -1.83 9.60 13.13
C ASN A 66 -2.69 8.44 12.63
N LYS A 67 -3.46 7.85 13.53
CA LYS A 67 -4.34 6.72 13.21
C LYS A 67 -5.72 7.23 12.81
N ILE A 68 -6.14 6.91 11.60
CA ILE A 68 -7.44 7.26 11.05
C ILE A 68 -8.37 6.05 11.18
N LYS A 69 -9.57 6.28 11.68
CA LYS A 69 -10.62 5.25 11.66
C LYS A 69 -11.08 5.07 10.21
N GLY A 70 -10.69 3.97 9.60
CA GLY A 70 -11.11 3.61 8.23
C GLY A 70 -12.30 2.67 8.26
N PHE A 71 -13.14 2.77 7.25
CA PHE A 71 -14.19 1.79 7.00
C PHE A 71 -13.56 0.64 6.18
N GLU A 72 -13.32 -0.49 6.84
CA GLU A 72 -13.02 -1.72 6.13
C GLU A 72 -14.33 -2.39 5.71
N PHE A 73 -14.40 -2.85 4.48
CA PHE A 73 -15.53 -3.65 4.03
C PHE A 73 -15.75 -4.82 4.99
N PRO A 74 -17.00 -5.01 5.48
CA PRO A 74 -17.29 -6.09 6.41
C PRO A 74 -16.85 -7.44 5.85
N GLN A 75 -16.20 -8.24 6.66
CA GLN A 75 -15.65 -9.54 6.24
C GLN A 75 -16.69 -10.52 5.69
N PHE A 76 -17.97 -10.31 6.03
CA PHE A 76 -19.02 -11.17 5.49
C PHE A 76 -19.18 -11.00 3.97
N LEU A 77 -18.93 -9.81 3.42
CA LEU A 77 -18.94 -9.56 1.97
C LEU A 77 -17.79 -10.26 1.25
N THR A 78 -16.65 -10.40 1.92
CA THR A 78 -15.52 -11.16 1.36
C THR A 78 -15.73 -12.66 1.44
N LYS A 79 -16.53 -13.14 2.39
CA LYS A 79 -16.93 -14.56 2.49
C LYS A 79 -17.99 -14.97 1.47
N ILE A 80 -18.83 -14.04 1.02
CA ILE A 80 -19.84 -14.28 -0.02
C ILE A 80 -19.18 -14.39 -1.39
N SER A 81 -18.05 -13.69 -1.60
CA SER A 81 -17.24 -13.80 -2.81
C SER A 81 -16.15 -14.86 -2.69
N SER A 82 -16.46 -16.00 -2.11
CA SER A 82 -15.50 -17.01 -1.66
C SER A 82 -14.73 -17.73 -2.77
N GLN A 83 -14.69 -17.24 -4.00
CA GLN A 83 -13.90 -17.93 -5.02
C GLN A 83 -13.04 -17.08 -5.93
N GLU A 84 -13.25 -15.79 -6.01
CA GLU A 84 -12.30 -14.96 -6.79
C GLU A 84 -12.31 -13.56 -6.22
N SER A 85 -11.14 -12.97 -6.08
CA SER A 85 -11.05 -11.63 -5.54
C SER A 85 -11.96 -10.69 -6.33
N VAL A 86 -12.75 -9.89 -5.63
CA VAL A 86 -13.59 -8.82 -6.20
C VAL A 86 -12.80 -7.99 -7.23
N TYR A 87 -11.50 -7.92 -7.04
CA TYR A 87 -10.55 -7.31 -7.94
C TYR A 87 -10.58 -7.93 -9.35
N TYR A 88 -10.60 -9.26 -9.46
CA TYR A 88 -10.72 -9.93 -10.76
C TYR A 88 -12.10 -9.78 -11.36
N HIS A 89 -13.14 -9.72 -10.54
CA HIS A 89 -14.52 -9.56 -11.04
C HIS A 89 -14.76 -8.17 -11.63
N VAL A 90 -14.22 -7.13 -11.00
CA VAL A 90 -14.28 -5.75 -11.52
C VAL A 90 -13.47 -5.62 -12.81
N LEU A 91 -12.32 -6.30 -12.92
CA LEU A 91 -11.49 -6.28 -14.11
C LEU A 91 -11.94 -7.24 -15.20
N SER A 92 -12.68 -8.31 -14.86
CA SER A 92 -13.15 -9.31 -15.81
C SER A 92 -14.54 -9.02 -16.39
N ASN A 93 -15.17 -7.93 -15.99
CA ASN A 93 -16.44 -7.54 -16.60
C ASN A 93 -16.22 -7.21 -18.08
N LYS A 94 -16.48 -8.22 -18.91
CA LYS A 94 -16.27 -8.21 -20.37
C LYS A 94 -17.01 -7.09 -21.11
N ASN A 95 -17.88 -6.37 -20.43
CA ASN A 95 -18.71 -5.32 -21.02
C ASN A 95 -18.25 -3.90 -20.69
N SER A 96 -17.15 -3.71 -19.94
CA SER A 96 -16.62 -2.38 -19.72
C SER A 96 -15.57 -2.06 -20.80
N SER A 97 -15.92 -1.18 -21.69
CA SER A 97 -15.04 -0.63 -22.73
C SER A 97 -13.75 0.01 -22.20
N LEU A 98 -13.68 0.25 -20.88
CA LEU A 98 -12.55 0.88 -20.20
C LEU A 98 -11.41 -0.09 -19.86
N THR A 99 -11.68 -1.40 -19.75
CA THR A 99 -10.66 -2.40 -19.40
C THR A 99 -9.91 -2.97 -20.61
N ALA A 100 -10.50 -2.92 -21.79
CA ALA A 100 -9.90 -3.44 -23.00
C ALA A 100 -8.53 -2.78 -23.37
N PRO A 101 -8.36 -1.46 -23.27
CA PRO A 101 -7.07 -0.81 -23.57
C PRO A 101 -5.98 -1.18 -22.55
N PHE A 102 -6.34 -1.37 -21.29
CA PHE A 102 -5.38 -1.73 -20.23
C PHE A 102 -4.86 -3.17 -20.38
N LEU A 103 -5.75 -4.11 -20.72
CA LEU A 103 -5.37 -5.49 -21.01
C LEU A 103 -4.51 -5.62 -22.28
N ARG A 104 -4.79 -4.79 -23.30
CA ARG A 104 -3.95 -4.71 -24.50
C ARG A 104 -2.54 -4.20 -24.18
N TYR A 105 -2.42 -3.20 -23.34
CA TYR A 105 -1.13 -2.67 -22.94
C TYR A 105 -0.27 -3.70 -22.21
N ASN A 106 -0.85 -4.43 -21.26
CA ASN A 106 -0.14 -5.49 -20.54
C ASN A 106 0.28 -6.65 -21.47
N ARG A 107 -0.56 -6.97 -22.46
CA ARG A 107 -0.22 -8.02 -23.45
C ARG A 107 0.94 -7.60 -24.37
N MET A 108 0.98 -6.32 -24.73
CA MET A 108 2.09 -5.78 -25.54
C MET A 108 3.39 -5.67 -24.73
N SER A 109 3.31 -5.32 -23.44
CA SER A 109 4.52 -5.24 -22.61
C SER A 109 5.13 -6.60 -22.32
N GLN A 110 4.31 -7.64 -22.15
CA GLN A 110 4.80 -9.01 -21.97
C GLN A 110 5.42 -9.57 -23.25
N GLY A 111 4.86 -9.22 -24.43
CA GLY A 111 5.42 -9.63 -25.71
C GLY A 111 6.82 -9.08 -26.00
N ARG A 112 7.15 -7.90 -25.47
CA ARG A 112 8.48 -7.31 -25.63
C ARG A 112 9.55 -7.98 -24.79
N TYR A 113 9.21 -8.52 -23.63
CA TYR A 113 10.17 -9.24 -22.79
C TYR A 113 10.58 -10.59 -23.38
N PHE A 114 9.74 -11.21 -24.22
CA PHE A 114 10.06 -12.49 -24.85
C PHE A 114 11.04 -12.35 -26.04
N TYR A 115 11.16 -11.17 -26.63
CA TYR A 115 12.06 -10.96 -27.78
C TYR A 115 13.48 -10.52 -27.42
N HIS A 116 13.76 -10.26 -26.13
CA HIS A 116 15.08 -9.87 -25.65
C HIS A 116 15.79 -10.94 -24.81
N MET A 117 15.19 -12.11 -24.74
CA MET A 117 15.86 -13.31 -24.26
C MET A 117 16.28 -14.17 -25.44
#